data_13018ba97f93ae3d8c5b7fd7bfe286af
#
_entry.id   13018ba97f93ae3d8c5b7fd7bfe286af
#
_cell.length_a   1.000
_cell.length_b   1.000
_cell.length_c   1.000
_cell.angle_alpha   90.00
_cell.angle_beta   90.00
_cell.angle_gamma   90.00
#
_symmetry.space_group_name_H-M   'P 1'
#
loop_
_entity.id
_entity.type
_entity.pdbx_description
1 polymer ?
#
loop_
_entity_poly.entity_id
_entity_poly.type
_entity_poly.pdbx_seq_one_letter_code
_entity_poly.pdbx_strand_id
1 'polypeptide(L)'
;MKKVFSLIIALALIFAALFSLSSCFYVNSSEPNYVNYRKYDNAEKYMAGGFSYSSSGIEKVEIDWVAGEVNATATESDILSVYENGTSLAESEQLHYYSDGKTLIIKYCKSLFRGVIDPEQKSLNIEIPHGVELEITSVSADVFSGKLDMKDIRISNVSGDTTITAACADDIDISSVSGDIFVSHAKATDNLEFESVSGDIRNNRAEAGTIKAGSVSGDVELGIFDAAAVDIDTTSGDIVLTLIGDIGIDIDFSTTSGKHSAESDYKTGAKRCTVKVKTVSGDLSTKRNSKV
;
A
#
# COMPACT_ATOMS: atom_id res chain seq x y z
N MET A 1 19.37 -15.79 12.09
CA MET A 1 18.35 -16.03 13.13
C MET A 1 17.87 -14.75 13.81
N LYS A 2 18.71 -13.88 14.43
CA LYS A 2 18.23 -12.68 15.15
C LYS A 2 17.53 -11.63 14.25
N LYS A 3 17.87 -11.52 12.96
CA LYS A 3 17.30 -10.51 12.04
C LYS A 3 16.03 -10.99 11.31
N VAL A 4 15.90 -12.27 11.01
CA VAL A 4 14.65 -12.88 10.55
C VAL A 4 13.57 -12.76 11.65
N PHE A 5 13.98 -12.89 12.91
CA PHE A 5 13.14 -12.61 14.07
C PHE A 5 12.72 -11.12 14.14
N SER A 6 13.53 -10.21 13.62
CA SER A 6 13.22 -8.77 13.56
C SER A 6 12.18 -8.45 12.50
N LEU A 7 12.23 -9.11 11.33
CA LEU A 7 11.20 -8.96 10.28
C LEU A 7 9.85 -9.53 10.76
N ILE A 8 9.86 -10.74 11.33
CA ILE A 8 8.65 -11.34 11.91
C ILE A 8 8.06 -10.46 13.02
N ILE A 9 8.91 -9.80 13.82
CA ILE A 9 8.47 -8.87 14.86
C ILE A 9 7.97 -7.55 14.25
N ALA A 10 8.62 -7.01 13.22
CA ALA A 10 8.18 -5.80 12.53
C ALA A 10 6.84 -6.04 11.82
N LEU A 11 6.71 -7.13 11.08
CA LEU A 11 5.47 -7.58 10.47
C LEU A 11 4.40 -7.93 11.51
N ALA A 12 4.76 -8.52 12.68
CA ALA A 12 3.83 -8.74 13.77
C ALA A 12 3.43 -7.41 14.46
N LEU A 13 4.26 -6.39 14.44
CA LEU A 13 3.94 -5.05 14.95
C LEU A 13 3.06 -4.28 13.95
N ILE A 14 3.30 -4.42 12.64
CA ILE A 14 2.40 -3.94 11.59
C ILE A 14 1.06 -4.69 11.70
N PHE A 15 1.09 -6.00 11.91
CA PHE A 15 -0.09 -6.82 12.19
C PHE A 15 -0.81 -6.35 13.46
N ALA A 16 -0.08 -6.04 14.54
CA ALA A 16 -0.67 -5.53 15.78
C ALA A 16 -1.19 -4.09 15.62
N ALA A 17 -0.54 -3.26 14.82
CA ALA A 17 -1.02 -1.92 14.48
C ALA A 17 -2.25 -1.98 13.58
N LEU A 18 -2.23 -2.79 12.53
CA LEU A 18 -3.39 -3.07 11.68
C LEU A 18 -4.50 -3.79 12.46
N PHE A 19 -4.16 -4.68 13.41
CA PHE A 19 -5.13 -5.32 14.29
C PHE A 19 -5.71 -4.35 15.33
N SER A 20 -4.94 -3.38 15.79
CA SER A 20 -5.48 -2.31 16.64
C SER A 20 -6.42 -1.39 15.86
N LEU A 21 -6.19 -1.24 14.56
CA LEU A 21 -7.07 -0.55 13.62
C LEU A 21 -8.24 -1.45 13.19
N SER A 22 -8.02 -2.75 12.98
CA SER A 22 -9.04 -3.75 12.65
C SER A 22 -9.85 -4.24 13.85
N SER A 23 -9.45 -3.91 15.10
CA SER A 23 -10.31 -4.10 16.29
C SER A 23 -11.64 -3.32 16.17
N CYS A 24 -11.78 -2.60 15.08
CA CYS A 24 -12.98 -1.90 14.67
C CYS A 24 -14.04 -2.81 14.04
N PHE A 25 -13.63 -4.02 13.64
CA PHE A 25 -14.45 -4.88 12.82
C PHE A 25 -14.65 -6.25 13.52
N TYR A 26 -15.83 -6.50 13.99
CA TYR A 26 -16.27 -7.83 14.40
C TYR A 26 -17.27 -8.34 13.35
N VAL A 27 -16.82 -9.25 12.48
CA VAL A 27 -17.73 -10.00 11.62
C VAL A 27 -18.43 -11.05 12.47
N ASN A 28 -19.71 -10.93 12.66
CA ASN A 28 -20.50 -12.04 13.17
C ASN A 28 -20.65 -13.05 12.03
N SER A 29 -20.06 -14.24 12.20
CA SER A 29 -20.02 -15.30 11.20
C SER A 29 -21.39 -15.85 10.76
N SER A 30 -22.48 -15.38 11.34
CA SER A 30 -23.84 -15.77 10.98
C SER A 30 -24.52 -14.89 9.93
N GLU A 31 -23.99 -13.69 9.69
CA GLU A 31 -24.49 -12.80 8.62
C GLU A 31 -23.31 -12.23 7.82
N PRO A 32 -23.19 -12.59 6.54
CA PRO A 32 -22.19 -12.01 5.68
C PRO A 32 -22.40 -10.50 5.58
N ASN A 33 -21.31 -9.73 5.50
CA ASN A 33 -21.33 -8.27 5.38
C ASN A 33 -21.85 -7.50 6.61
N TYR A 34 -21.92 -8.14 7.79
CA TYR A 34 -22.29 -7.43 9.01
C TYR A 34 -21.15 -6.55 9.50
N VAL A 35 -21.38 -5.25 9.57
CA VAL A 35 -20.44 -4.23 10.04
C VAL A 35 -20.75 -3.85 11.48
N ASN A 36 -19.74 -3.92 12.35
CA ASN A 36 -19.80 -3.37 13.70
C ASN A 36 -18.68 -2.34 13.83
N TYR A 37 -18.99 -1.11 13.43
CA TYR A 37 -17.99 -0.04 13.33
C TYR A 37 -17.73 0.60 14.68
N ARG A 38 -16.46 0.86 14.97
CA ARG A 38 -16.06 1.40 16.28
C ARG A 38 -16.55 2.83 16.50
N LYS A 39 -16.47 3.24 17.76
CA LYS A 39 -16.53 4.65 18.12
C LYS A 39 -15.23 5.33 17.66
N TYR A 40 -15.36 6.44 16.95
CA TYR A 40 -14.24 7.34 16.66
C TYR A 40 -14.44 8.69 17.33
N ASP A 41 -13.33 9.39 17.59
CA ASP A 41 -13.34 10.66 18.30
C ASP A 41 -13.99 11.76 17.46
N ASN A 42 -14.59 12.75 18.14
CA ASN A 42 -15.29 13.87 17.51
C ASN A 42 -16.40 13.46 16.54
N ALA A 43 -17.02 12.28 16.74
CA ALA A 43 -18.02 11.72 15.83
C ALA A 43 -19.18 12.71 15.53
N GLU A 44 -19.49 13.60 16.46
CA GLU A 44 -20.51 14.65 16.31
C GLU A 44 -20.13 15.76 15.30
N LYS A 45 -18.88 15.85 14.91
CA LYS A 45 -18.39 16.82 13.91
C LYS A 45 -18.37 16.27 12.49
N TYR A 46 -18.52 14.95 12.34
CA TYR A 46 -18.50 14.32 11.03
C TYR A 46 -19.81 14.56 10.28
N MET A 47 -19.68 14.86 9.01
CA MET A 47 -20.78 14.99 8.05
C MET A 47 -20.88 13.74 7.19
N ALA A 48 -22.09 13.38 6.76
CA ALA A 48 -22.34 12.20 5.93
C ALA A 48 -22.39 12.56 4.45
N GLY A 49 -22.00 11.62 3.59
CA GLY A 49 -22.14 11.68 2.14
C GLY A 49 -20.98 12.33 1.41
N GLY A 50 -21.00 12.19 0.08
CA GLY A 50 -19.98 12.76 -0.80
C GLY A 50 -19.93 14.28 -0.76
N PHE A 51 -18.78 14.84 -1.07
CA PHE A 51 -18.53 16.28 -0.98
C PHE A 51 -17.42 16.73 -1.94
N SER A 52 -17.35 18.04 -2.15
CA SER A 52 -16.19 18.70 -2.75
C SER A 52 -15.68 19.75 -1.78
N TYR A 53 -14.37 19.80 -1.60
CA TYR A 53 -13.72 20.63 -0.62
C TYR A 53 -12.49 21.33 -1.24
N SER A 54 -12.30 22.64 -0.91
CA SER A 54 -11.05 23.29 -1.32
C SER A 54 -9.88 22.67 -0.56
N SER A 55 -8.85 22.28 -1.27
CA SER A 55 -7.63 21.71 -0.66
C SER A 55 -6.78 22.76 0.06
N SER A 56 -7.12 24.04 -0.04
CA SER A 56 -6.36 25.10 0.60
C SER A 56 -6.25 24.88 2.11
N GLY A 57 -5.03 24.63 2.58
CA GLY A 57 -4.71 24.32 3.97
C GLY A 57 -4.73 22.85 4.34
N ILE A 58 -5.24 21.96 3.49
CA ILE A 58 -5.16 20.50 3.73
C ILE A 58 -3.74 20.03 3.43
N GLU A 59 -3.11 19.46 4.42
CA GLU A 59 -1.76 18.89 4.36
C GLU A 59 -1.83 17.36 4.25
N LYS A 60 -2.93 16.74 4.75
CA LYS A 60 -3.09 15.28 4.82
C LYS A 60 -4.53 14.84 4.55
N VAL A 61 -4.68 13.72 3.84
CA VAL A 61 -5.94 12.97 3.68
C VAL A 61 -5.78 11.60 4.32
N GLU A 62 -6.65 11.28 5.28
CA GLU A 62 -6.74 9.98 5.94
C GLU A 62 -8.03 9.28 5.54
N ILE A 63 -7.90 8.06 5.02
CA ILE A 63 -9.02 7.21 4.61
C ILE A 63 -9.00 5.95 5.46
N ASP A 64 -10.07 5.70 6.21
CA ASP A 64 -10.28 4.50 7.00
C ASP A 64 -11.49 3.75 6.42
N TRP A 65 -11.20 2.74 5.61
CA TRP A 65 -12.18 2.02 4.83
C TRP A 65 -12.29 0.57 5.27
N VAL A 66 -13.44 -0.08 5.06
CA VAL A 66 -13.65 -1.44 5.58
C VAL A 66 -13.65 -2.44 4.44
N ALA A 67 -14.49 -2.25 3.44
CA ALA A 67 -14.73 -3.24 2.38
C ALA A 67 -15.20 -2.55 1.09
N GLY A 68 -15.24 -3.28 -0.01
CA GLY A 68 -15.53 -2.75 -1.34
C GLY A 68 -14.28 -2.22 -2.01
N GLU A 69 -14.31 -1.00 -2.52
CA GLU A 69 -13.20 -0.43 -3.27
C GLU A 69 -12.84 0.98 -2.79
N VAL A 70 -11.58 1.34 -2.92
CA VAL A 70 -11.07 2.71 -2.79
C VAL A 70 -10.35 3.08 -4.08
N ASN A 71 -10.94 3.97 -4.85
CA ASN A 71 -10.40 4.51 -6.09
C ASN A 71 -9.82 5.91 -5.84
N ALA A 72 -8.50 6.02 -5.68
CA ALA A 72 -7.81 7.27 -5.42
C ALA A 72 -7.05 7.75 -6.66
N THR A 73 -7.18 9.02 -7.02
CA THR A 73 -6.51 9.58 -8.19
C THR A 73 -5.99 10.99 -7.89
N ALA A 74 -4.79 11.31 -8.34
CA ALA A 74 -4.26 12.66 -8.27
C ALA A 74 -4.93 13.58 -9.29
N THR A 75 -5.19 14.84 -8.91
CA THR A 75 -5.79 15.85 -9.79
C THR A 75 -4.98 17.15 -9.80
N GLU A 76 -4.97 17.85 -10.93
CA GLU A 76 -4.41 19.19 -11.07
C GLU A 76 -5.33 20.29 -10.49
N SER A 77 -6.54 19.91 -10.08
CA SER A 77 -7.50 20.84 -9.48
C SER A 77 -7.15 21.12 -8.02
N ASP A 78 -7.37 22.36 -7.56
CA ASP A 78 -7.30 22.72 -6.15
C ASP A 78 -8.53 22.22 -5.33
N ILE A 79 -9.41 21.45 -5.96
CA ILE A 79 -10.61 20.90 -5.32
C ILE A 79 -10.41 19.42 -5.11
N LEU A 80 -10.49 19.00 -3.87
CA LEU A 80 -10.62 17.62 -3.46
C LEU A 80 -12.06 17.20 -3.64
N SER A 81 -12.30 16.12 -4.37
CA SER A 81 -13.63 15.61 -4.70
C SER A 81 -13.79 14.19 -4.19
N VAL A 82 -14.84 13.95 -3.42
CA VAL A 82 -15.10 12.66 -2.76
C VAL A 82 -16.55 12.25 -3.00
N TYR A 83 -16.74 11.06 -3.52
CA TYR A 83 -18.08 10.49 -3.68
C TYR A 83 -18.07 8.97 -3.51
N GLU A 84 -19.20 8.42 -3.09
CA GLU A 84 -19.45 6.99 -3.05
C GLU A 84 -20.29 6.57 -4.27
N ASN A 85 -19.93 5.45 -4.86
CA ASN A 85 -20.84 4.73 -5.73
C ASN A 85 -21.72 3.84 -4.86
N GLY A 86 -23.00 3.99 -5.01
CA GLY A 86 -23.98 3.17 -4.29
C GLY A 86 -25.35 3.80 -4.35
N THR A 87 -26.36 3.00 -4.67
CA THR A 87 -27.73 3.47 -4.71
C THR A 87 -28.36 3.33 -3.34
N SER A 88 -28.84 4.46 -2.79
CA SER A 88 -29.70 4.52 -1.60
C SER A 88 -29.10 3.99 -0.29
N LEU A 89 -27.85 4.32 0.03
CA LEU A 89 -27.31 4.13 1.37
C LEU A 89 -28.05 5.06 2.35
N ALA A 90 -28.46 4.52 3.49
CA ALA A 90 -28.95 5.36 4.58
C ALA A 90 -27.84 6.28 5.09
N GLU A 91 -28.17 7.44 5.66
CA GLU A 91 -27.18 8.39 6.17
C GLU A 91 -26.13 7.74 7.08
N SER A 92 -26.53 6.77 7.91
CA SER A 92 -25.62 6.04 8.81
C SER A 92 -24.67 5.08 8.10
N GLU A 93 -25.01 4.68 6.87
CA GLU A 93 -24.24 3.77 6.01
C GLU A 93 -23.30 4.53 5.07
N GLN A 94 -23.60 5.79 4.78
CA GLN A 94 -22.77 6.63 3.93
C GLN A 94 -21.40 6.88 4.55
N LEU A 95 -20.43 7.27 3.72
CA LEU A 95 -19.17 7.79 4.23
C LEU A 95 -19.41 8.95 5.20
N HIS A 96 -18.54 9.08 6.18
CA HIS A 96 -18.53 10.20 7.10
C HIS A 96 -17.16 10.88 7.04
N TYR A 97 -17.15 12.19 6.96
CA TYR A 97 -15.91 12.97 6.86
C TYR A 97 -15.86 14.14 7.84
N TYR A 98 -14.65 14.49 8.23
CA TYR A 98 -14.36 15.62 9.10
C TYR A 98 -13.02 16.22 8.71
N SER A 99 -12.91 17.56 8.79
CA SER A 99 -11.62 18.24 8.64
C SER A 99 -11.37 19.15 9.84
N ASP A 100 -10.15 19.10 10.35
CA ASP A 100 -9.66 20.05 11.36
C ASP A 100 -8.98 21.29 10.73
N GLY A 101 -9.01 21.39 9.39
CA GLY A 101 -8.38 22.45 8.60
C GLY A 101 -7.00 22.08 8.03
N LYS A 102 -6.36 21.03 8.53
CA LYS A 102 -5.10 20.49 8.02
C LYS A 102 -5.24 19.04 7.54
N THR A 103 -5.98 18.24 8.28
CA THR A 103 -6.24 16.84 7.96
C THR A 103 -7.70 16.67 7.59
N LEU A 104 -7.94 16.04 6.46
CA LEU A 104 -9.25 15.55 6.06
C LEU A 104 -9.34 14.07 6.38
N ILE A 105 -10.29 13.68 7.20
CA ILE A 105 -10.50 12.29 7.64
C ILE A 105 -11.79 11.77 7.03
N ILE A 106 -11.71 10.62 6.36
CA ILE A 106 -12.84 9.95 5.71
C ILE A 106 -13.01 8.59 6.35
N LYS A 107 -14.21 8.30 6.84
CA LYS A 107 -14.59 7.04 7.49
C LYS A 107 -15.62 6.29 6.67
N TYR A 108 -15.59 4.97 6.74
CA TYR A 108 -16.46 4.06 6.00
C TYR A 108 -17.96 4.30 6.26
N CYS A 109 -18.34 4.54 7.49
CA CYS A 109 -19.72 4.77 7.90
C CYS A 109 -19.79 5.50 9.24
N LYS A 110 -20.99 5.74 9.75
CA LYS A 110 -21.23 6.42 11.03
C LYS A 110 -20.54 5.71 12.22
N SER A 111 -20.02 6.50 13.14
CA SER A 111 -19.49 6.01 14.42
C SER A 111 -20.52 5.12 15.14
N LEU A 112 -20.07 3.98 15.65
CA LEU A 112 -20.91 2.97 16.32
C LEU A 112 -21.98 2.34 15.42
N PHE A 113 -21.83 2.42 14.09
CA PHE A 113 -22.75 1.74 13.17
C PHE A 113 -22.76 0.23 13.42
N ARG A 114 -23.96 -0.36 13.38
CA ARG A 114 -24.14 -1.80 13.45
C ARG A 114 -25.21 -2.22 12.44
N GLY A 115 -24.85 -3.01 11.48
CA GLY A 115 -25.76 -3.42 10.42
C GLY A 115 -25.05 -4.13 9.28
N VAL A 116 -25.79 -4.41 8.24
CA VAL A 116 -25.25 -5.00 7.02
C VAL A 116 -25.04 -3.88 6.00
N ILE A 117 -23.83 -3.80 5.45
CA ILE A 117 -23.50 -2.94 4.31
C ILE A 117 -22.97 -3.86 3.21
N ASP A 118 -23.58 -3.82 2.04
CA ASP A 118 -23.12 -4.60 0.90
C ASP A 118 -21.84 -3.98 0.32
N PRO A 119 -20.68 -4.68 0.40
CA PRO A 119 -19.42 -4.16 -0.09
C PRO A 119 -19.41 -3.88 -1.59
N GLU A 120 -20.17 -4.64 -2.38
CA GLU A 120 -20.27 -4.45 -3.84
C GLU A 120 -20.96 -3.13 -4.21
N GLN A 121 -21.71 -2.56 -3.27
CA GLN A 121 -22.39 -1.28 -3.45
C GLN A 121 -21.65 -0.10 -2.82
N LYS A 122 -20.44 -0.31 -2.27
CA LYS A 122 -19.75 0.72 -1.50
C LYS A 122 -18.32 0.92 -1.99
N SER A 123 -18.18 1.71 -3.05
CA SER A 123 -16.87 2.14 -3.56
C SER A 123 -16.65 3.61 -3.26
N LEU A 124 -15.50 3.93 -2.68
CA LEU A 124 -15.03 5.30 -2.50
C LEU A 124 -14.28 5.75 -3.75
N ASN A 125 -14.63 6.92 -4.26
CA ASN A 125 -13.89 7.58 -5.31
C ASN A 125 -13.39 8.93 -4.80
N ILE A 126 -12.10 9.17 -4.91
CA ILE A 126 -11.48 10.40 -4.43
C ILE A 126 -10.47 10.95 -5.43
N GLU A 127 -10.63 12.22 -5.75
CA GLU A 127 -9.65 13.01 -6.50
C GLU A 127 -8.92 13.93 -5.52
N ILE A 128 -7.60 13.78 -5.44
CA ILE A 128 -6.74 14.44 -4.44
C ILE A 128 -5.77 15.37 -5.16
N PRO A 129 -5.72 16.65 -4.80
CA PRO A 129 -4.71 17.57 -5.29
C PRO A 129 -3.28 17.11 -4.98
N HIS A 130 -2.33 17.48 -5.84
CA HIS A 130 -0.92 17.17 -5.65
C HIS A 130 -0.33 17.76 -4.34
N GLY A 131 0.73 17.14 -3.84
CA GLY A 131 1.49 17.65 -2.70
C GLY A 131 0.84 17.45 -1.34
N VAL A 132 -0.23 16.68 -1.27
CA VAL A 132 -0.90 16.28 -0.02
C VAL A 132 -0.38 14.91 0.41
N GLU A 133 -0.24 14.67 1.72
CA GLU A 133 0.04 13.34 2.26
C GLU A 133 -1.23 12.47 2.16
N LEU A 134 -1.10 11.26 1.63
CA LEU A 134 -2.20 10.30 1.52
C LEU A 134 -1.96 9.10 2.43
N GLU A 135 -2.90 8.84 3.33
CA GLU A 135 -2.93 7.62 4.15
C GLU A 135 -4.24 6.87 3.93
N ILE A 136 -4.13 5.61 3.48
CA ILE A 136 -5.29 4.70 3.31
C ILE A 136 -5.08 3.52 4.23
N THR A 137 -6.03 3.28 5.12
CA THR A 137 -6.10 2.07 5.93
C THR A 137 -7.36 1.31 5.57
N SER A 138 -7.23 0.04 5.22
CA SER A 138 -8.36 -0.78 4.83
C SER A 138 -8.33 -2.16 5.51
N VAL A 139 -9.52 -2.77 5.65
CA VAL A 139 -9.63 -4.15 6.15
C VAL A 139 -9.71 -5.13 4.98
N SER A 140 -10.66 -4.98 4.07
CA SER A 140 -10.87 -5.90 2.95
C SER A 140 -11.25 -5.18 1.65
N ALA A 141 -11.08 -3.87 1.59
CA ALA A 141 -11.30 -3.15 0.35
C ALA A 141 -10.09 -3.23 -0.56
N ASP A 142 -10.35 -3.41 -1.84
CA ASP A 142 -9.32 -3.25 -2.85
C ASP A 142 -9.00 -1.77 -3.06
N VAL A 143 -7.72 -1.45 -3.25
CA VAL A 143 -7.26 -0.08 -3.51
C VAL A 143 -6.77 0.01 -4.94
N PHE A 144 -7.42 0.88 -5.72
CA PHE A 144 -7.05 1.12 -7.11
C PHE A 144 -6.60 2.56 -7.33
N SER A 145 -5.56 2.73 -8.14
CA SER A 145 -5.16 4.04 -8.63
C SER A 145 -4.53 3.98 -10.02
N GLY A 146 -4.96 4.91 -10.89
CA GLY A 146 -4.28 5.18 -12.16
C GLY A 146 -2.97 5.96 -11.94
N LYS A 147 -3.04 7.04 -11.19
CA LYS A 147 -1.88 7.89 -10.86
C LYS A 147 -2.06 8.51 -9.48
N LEU A 148 -1.05 8.34 -8.65
CA LEU A 148 -0.86 9.10 -7.41
C LEU A 148 0.40 9.97 -7.55
N ASP A 149 0.27 11.24 -7.20
CA ASP A 149 1.36 12.22 -7.20
C ASP A 149 1.17 13.07 -5.93
N MET A 150 1.70 12.55 -4.83
CA MET A 150 1.45 13.02 -3.48
C MET A 150 2.76 13.48 -2.84
N LYS A 151 2.68 14.11 -1.68
CA LYS A 151 3.86 14.35 -0.86
C LYS A 151 4.40 13.04 -0.31
N ASP A 152 3.56 12.30 0.41
CA ASP A 152 3.85 10.97 0.92
C ASP A 152 2.66 10.05 0.65
N ILE A 153 2.91 8.76 0.42
CA ILE A 153 1.89 7.74 0.19
C ILE A 153 2.07 6.64 1.22
N ARG A 154 1.03 6.39 2.03
CA ARG A 154 0.96 5.25 2.92
C ARG A 154 -0.34 4.48 2.70
N ILE A 155 -0.23 3.18 2.37
CA ILE A 155 -1.38 2.30 2.18
C ILE A 155 -1.19 1.06 3.03
N SER A 156 -2.15 0.79 3.90
CA SER A 156 -2.12 -0.38 4.78
C SER A 156 -3.42 -1.17 4.65
N ASN A 157 -3.32 -2.42 4.23
CA ASN A 157 -4.46 -3.28 3.97
C ASN A 157 -4.35 -4.61 4.75
N VAL A 158 -5.48 -5.19 5.13
CA VAL A 158 -5.46 -6.52 5.74
C VAL A 158 -5.65 -7.62 4.69
N SER A 159 -6.63 -7.54 3.80
CA SER A 159 -6.91 -8.61 2.86
C SER A 159 -7.32 -8.18 1.44
N GLY A 160 -7.56 -6.91 1.19
CA GLY A 160 -7.81 -6.41 -0.17
C GLY A 160 -6.51 -6.22 -0.95
N ASP A 161 -6.60 -6.25 -2.25
CA ASP A 161 -5.47 -6.02 -3.13
C ASP A 161 -5.18 -4.53 -3.33
N THR A 162 -3.93 -4.20 -3.57
CA THR A 162 -3.52 -2.83 -3.91
C THR A 162 -2.94 -2.80 -5.32
N THR A 163 -3.61 -2.09 -6.23
CA THR A 163 -3.20 -1.97 -7.64
C THR A 163 -3.02 -0.51 -8.02
N ILE A 164 -1.78 -0.12 -8.33
CA ILE A 164 -1.42 1.26 -8.70
C ILE A 164 -0.65 1.25 -10.02
N THR A 165 -1.12 2.05 -11.00
CA THR A 165 -0.41 2.17 -12.28
C THR A 165 0.83 3.05 -12.14
N ALA A 166 0.73 4.18 -11.45
CA ALA A 166 1.87 5.07 -11.20
C ALA A 166 1.76 5.74 -9.83
N ALA A 167 2.82 5.69 -9.05
CA ALA A 167 2.96 6.40 -7.78
C ALA A 167 4.23 7.26 -7.80
N CYS A 168 4.10 8.52 -7.40
CA CYS A 168 5.20 9.46 -7.21
C CYS A 168 5.04 10.17 -5.87
N ALA A 169 6.08 10.16 -5.03
CA ALA A 169 6.08 10.83 -3.72
C ALA A 169 7.51 11.01 -3.18
N ASP A 170 7.65 11.66 -2.03
CA ASP A 170 8.91 11.66 -1.29
C ASP A 170 9.14 10.28 -0.67
N ASP A 171 8.17 9.77 0.08
CA ASP A 171 8.16 8.42 0.62
C ASP A 171 6.91 7.64 0.16
N ILE A 172 7.10 6.36 -0.18
CA ILE A 172 6.01 5.42 -0.54
C ILE A 172 6.12 4.19 0.35
N ASP A 173 5.09 3.91 1.13
CA ASP A 173 4.99 2.78 2.05
C ASP A 173 3.66 2.04 1.79
N ILE A 174 3.74 0.82 1.29
CA ILE A 174 2.55 -0.01 0.99
C ILE A 174 2.69 -1.35 1.69
N SER A 175 1.73 -1.65 2.56
CA SER A 175 1.74 -2.87 3.37
C SER A 175 0.43 -3.63 3.29
N SER A 176 0.51 -4.96 3.29
CA SER A 176 -0.63 -5.87 3.31
C SER A 176 -0.40 -7.06 4.24
N VAL A 177 -1.47 -7.65 4.74
CA VAL A 177 -1.37 -8.93 5.44
C VAL A 177 -1.56 -10.11 4.48
N SER A 178 -2.57 -10.09 3.61
CA SER A 178 -2.84 -11.20 2.70
C SER A 178 -3.22 -10.78 1.27
N GLY A 179 -3.49 -9.51 1.02
CA GLY A 179 -3.72 -8.99 -0.33
C GLY A 179 -2.42 -8.80 -1.10
N ASP A 180 -2.49 -8.92 -2.40
CA ASP A 180 -1.37 -8.67 -3.29
C ASP A 180 -1.10 -7.17 -3.46
N ILE A 181 0.17 -6.83 -3.63
CA ILE A 181 0.61 -5.45 -3.92
C ILE A 181 1.16 -5.41 -5.34
N PHE A 182 0.47 -4.71 -6.22
CA PHE A 182 0.91 -4.47 -7.58
C PHE A 182 1.06 -2.96 -7.86
N VAL A 183 2.30 -2.52 -8.09
CA VAL A 183 2.59 -1.14 -8.51
C VAL A 183 3.37 -1.17 -9.81
N SER A 184 2.77 -0.66 -10.91
CA SER A 184 3.46 -0.73 -12.19
C SER A 184 4.69 0.19 -12.22
N HIS A 185 4.54 1.45 -11.82
CA HIS A 185 5.64 2.40 -11.73
C HIS A 185 5.63 3.06 -10.36
N ALA A 186 6.70 2.91 -9.59
CA ALA A 186 6.90 3.58 -8.33
C ALA A 186 8.14 4.48 -8.40
N LYS A 187 7.96 5.76 -8.07
CA LYS A 187 9.05 6.73 -7.98
C LYS A 187 8.97 7.45 -6.64
N ALA A 188 9.92 7.16 -5.76
CA ALA A 188 10.11 7.87 -4.51
C ALA A 188 11.39 8.71 -4.57
N THR A 189 11.38 9.89 -3.94
CA THR A 189 12.60 10.70 -3.79
C THR A 189 13.55 10.03 -2.81
N ASP A 190 13.02 9.57 -1.69
CA ASP A 190 13.79 9.00 -0.58
C ASP A 190 13.58 7.48 -0.46
N ASN A 191 12.43 7.01 0.02
CA ASN A 191 12.22 5.60 0.34
C ASN A 191 11.00 5.02 -0.38
N LEU A 192 11.17 3.81 -0.88
CA LEU A 192 10.12 2.97 -1.42
C LEU A 192 10.08 1.68 -0.61
N GLU A 193 8.99 1.43 0.10
CA GLU A 193 8.84 0.26 0.96
C GLU A 193 7.57 -0.53 0.60
N PHE A 194 7.74 -1.84 0.42
CA PHE A 194 6.66 -2.79 0.20
C PHE A 194 6.74 -3.91 1.22
N GLU A 195 5.69 -4.17 1.96
CA GLU A 195 5.64 -5.25 2.94
C GLU A 195 4.38 -6.10 2.82
N SER A 196 4.52 -7.42 2.87
CA SER A 196 3.41 -8.35 2.92
C SER A 196 3.67 -9.49 3.90
N VAL A 197 2.61 -10.11 4.42
CA VAL A 197 2.74 -11.37 5.16
C VAL A 197 2.57 -12.56 4.24
N SER A 198 1.54 -12.60 3.40
CA SER A 198 1.27 -13.73 2.50
C SER A 198 0.89 -13.37 1.07
N GLY A 199 0.61 -12.10 0.77
CA GLY A 199 0.39 -11.63 -0.59
C GLY A 199 1.70 -11.43 -1.34
N ASP A 200 1.63 -11.52 -2.65
CA ASP A 200 2.75 -11.26 -3.54
C ASP A 200 3.00 -9.75 -3.69
N ILE A 201 4.26 -9.40 -3.87
CA ILE A 201 4.71 -8.03 -4.13
C ILE A 201 5.25 -7.96 -5.55
N ARG A 202 4.63 -7.16 -6.41
CA ARG A 202 5.07 -6.96 -7.79
C ARG A 202 5.20 -5.48 -8.10
N ASN A 203 6.41 -5.07 -8.44
CA ASN A 203 6.68 -3.75 -8.99
C ASN A 203 7.45 -3.87 -10.30
N ASN A 204 6.88 -3.32 -11.38
CA ASN A 204 7.51 -3.44 -12.68
C ASN A 204 8.66 -2.44 -12.89
N ARG A 205 8.61 -1.28 -12.22
CA ARG A 205 9.64 -0.24 -12.34
C ARG A 205 9.72 0.57 -11.04
N ALA A 206 10.82 0.43 -10.34
CA ALA A 206 11.13 1.15 -9.12
C ALA A 206 12.25 2.18 -9.35
N GLU A 207 12.04 3.39 -8.83
CA GLU A 207 13.01 4.47 -8.75
C GLU A 207 12.97 5.03 -7.34
N ALA A 208 14.06 4.94 -6.57
CA ALA A 208 14.13 5.53 -5.23
C ALA A 208 15.57 5.68 -4.74
N GLY A 209 15.78 6.50 -3.71
CA GLY A 209 17.04 6.49 -2.97
C GLY A 209 17.31 5.11 -2.36
N THR A 210 16.33 4.59 -1.62
CA THR A 210 16.36 3.24 -1.03
C THR A 210 15.07 2.49 -1.34
N ILE A 211 15.19 1.22 -1.73
CA ILE A 211 14.05 0.32 -1.94
C ILE A 211 14.12 -0.77 -0.88
N LYS A 212 13.00 -1.00 -0.19
CA LYS A 212 12.83 -2.14 0.70
C LYS A 212 11.65 -2.98 0.25
N ALA A 213 11.80 -4.30 0.33
CA ALA A 213 10.68 -5.21 0.13
C ALA A 213 10.77 -6.38 1.10
N GLY A 214 9.64 -6.74 1.69
CA GLY A 214 9.58 -7.82 2.67
C GLY A 214 8.35 -8.68 2.53
N SER A 215 8.51 -10.02 2.58
CA SER A 215 7.40 -10.95 2.66
C SER A 215 7.71 -12.12 3.57
N VAL A 216 6.68 -12.67 4.21
CA VAL A 216 6.86 -13.93 4.94
C VAL A 216 6.69 -15.14 4.02
N SER A 217 5.67 -15.16 3.16
CA SER A 217 5.40 -16.30 2.27
C SER A 217 5.02 -15.95 0.83
N GLY A 218 4.78 -14.68 0.51
CA GLY A 218 4.53 -14.24 -0.87
C GLY A 218 5.82 -14.02 -1.64
N ASP A 219 5.74 -14.11 -2.95
CA ASP A 219 6.84 -13.84 -3.86
C ASP A 219 7.11 -12.34 -4.02
N VAL A 220 8.35 -11.97 -4.30
CA VAL A 220 8.77 -10.58 -4.51
C VAL A 220 9.36 -10.40 -5.90
N GLU A 221 8.66 -9.65 -6.75
CA GLU A 221 9.14 -9.30 -8.09
C GLU A 221 9.40 -7.78 -8.18
N LEU A 222 10.65 -7.38 -8.35
CA LEU A 222 11.05 -5.98 -8.45
C LEU A 222 11.79 -5.67 -9.74
N GLY A 223 11.28 -4.68 -10.49
CA GLY A 223 11.98 -4.04 -11.60
C GLY A 223 12.78 -2.84 -11.10
N ILE A 224 14.10 -2.90 -11.07
CA ILE A 224 14.96 -1.84 -10.58
C ILE A 224 15.42 -0.99 -11.76
N PHE A 225 15.00 0.28 -11.80
CA PHE A 225 15.43 1.24 -12.81
C PHE A 225 16.48 2.23 -12.26
N ASP A 226 16.30 2.69 -11.03
CA ASP A 226 17.25 3.56 -10.36
C ASP A 226 17.13 3.38 -8.83
N ALA A 227 18.22 3.02 -8.17
CA ALA A 227 18.29 2.96 -6.72
C ALA A 227 19.76 3.00 -6.26
N ALA A 228 20.01 3.61 -5.11
CA ALA A 228 21.32 3.52 -4.46
C ALA A 228 21.45 2.21 -3.67
N ALA A 229 20.38 1.78 -3.01
CA ALA A 229 20.34 0.56 -2.22
C ALA A 229 18.97 -0.16 -2.36
N VAL A 230 19.02 -1.50 -2.32
CA VAL A 230 17.84 -2.38 -2.24
C VAL A 230 18.07 -3.38 -1.11
N ASP A 231 17.12 -3.50 -0.18
CA ASP A 231 17.15 -4.47 0.92
C ASP A 231 15.87 -5.34 0.83
N ILE A 232 16.04 -6.65 0.64
CA ILE A 232 14.93 -7.60 0.50
C ILE A 232 15.06 -8.67 1.55
N ASP A 233 14.03 -8.82 2.35
CA ASP A 233 13.96 -9.83 3.39
C ASP A 233 12.70 -10.71 3.18
N THR A 234 12.86 -12.01 2.88
CA THR A 234 11.75 -12.96 2.80
C THR A 234 11.96 -14.15 3.73
N THR A 235 10.91 -14.91 3.99
CA THR A 235 11.06 -16.16 4.71
C THR A 235 10.98 -17.36 3.77
N SER A 236 9.97 -17.43 2.89
CA SER A 236 9.77 -18.58 2.00
C SER A 236 9.40 -18.24 0.56
N GLY A 237 9.17 -16.97 0.22
CA GLY A 237 8.85 -16.54 -1.14
C GLY A 237 10.09 -16.45 -2.03
N ASP A 238 9.91 -16.71 -3.31
CA ASP A 238 10.94 -16.52 -4.31
C ASP A 238 11.09 -15.03 -4.68
N ILE A 239 12.31 -14.66 -5.07
CA ILE A 239 12.65 -13.28 -5.37
C ILE A 239 13.11 -13.17 -6.83
N VAL A 240 12.47 -12.28 -7.59
CA VAL A 240 12.86 -11.97 -8.95
C VAL A 240 13.25 -10.51 -9.07
N LEU A 241 14.52 -10.26 -9.40
CA LEU A 241 15.03 -8.92 -9.69
C LEU A 241 15.19 -8.74 -11.20
N THR A 242 14.52 -7.73 -11.73
CA THR A 242 14.65 -7.34 -13.14
C THR A 242 15.36 -6.00 -13.23
N LEU A 243 16.55 -5.99 -13.81
CA LEU A 243 17.31 -4.76 -14.05
C LEU A 243 16.79 -4.06 -15.30
N ILE A 244 16.47 -2.79 -15.20
CA ILE A 244 15.89 -1.99 -16.29
C ILE A 244 16.87 -0.88 -16.65
N GLY A 245 17.23 -0.80 -17.94
CA GLY A 245 18.19 0.20 -18.42
C GLY A 245 19.64 -0.10 -18.01
N ASP A 246 20.43 0.95 -17.77
CA ASP A 246 21.87 0.87 -17.58
C ASP A 246 22.26 0.90 -16.07
N ILE A 247 21.68 -0.02 -15.31
CA ILE A 247 22.00 -0.20 -13.88
C ILE A 247 22.76 -1.51 -13.67
N GLY A 248 23.87 -1.46 -12.89
CA GLY A 248 24.58 -2.62 -12.43
C GLY A 248 24.41 -2.80 -10.92
N ILE A 249 24.31 -4.03 -10.46
CA ILE A 249 24.06 -4.33 -9.05
C ILE A 249 25.19 -5.16 -8.44
N ASP A 250 25.51 -4.86 -7.16
CA ASP A 250 26.34 -5.70 -6.31
C ASP A 250 25.43 -6.40 -5.31
N ILE A 251 25.34 -7.75 -5.42
CA ILE A 251 24.41 -8.55 -4.62
C ILE A 251 25.13 -9.21 -3.44
N ASP A 252 24.59 -9.01 -2.24
CA ASP A 252 24.85 -9.80 -1.03
C ASP A 252 23.63 -10.70 -0.78
N PHE A 253 23.71 -11.97 -1.18
CA PHE A 253 22.64 -12.95 -1.03
C PHE A 253 22.94 -13.92 0.10
N SER A 254 22.04 -14.00 1.07
CA SER A 254 22.12 -14.88 2.23
C SER A 254 20.84 -15.71 2.37
N THR A 255 20.98 -17.03 2.33
CA THR A 255 19.88 -17.97 2.47
C THR A 255 20.27 -19.17 3.33
N THR A 256 19.28 -19.91 3.82
CA THR A 256 19.50 -21.21 4.48
C THR A 256 19.40 -22.36 3.47
N SER A 257 18.45 -22.34 2.51
CA SER A 257 18.24 -23.42 1.56
C SER A 257 17.94 -22.98 0.12
N GLY A 258 17.95 -21.69 -0.18
CA GLY A 258 17.69 -21.15 -1.52
C GLY A 258 18.94 -21.12 -2.41
N LYS A 259 18.74 -20.81 -3.68
CA LYS A 259 19.78 -20.67 -4.70
C LYS A 259 19.71 -19.29 -5.33
N HIS A 260 20.85 -18.79 -5.76
CA HIS A 260 20.91 -17.61 -6.63
C HIS A 260 21.21 -18.04 -8.06
N SER A 261 20.32 -17.69 -8.97
CA SER A 261 20.50 -17.81 -10.41
C SER A 261 20.56 -16.41 -11.02
N ALA A 262 21.54 -16.14 -11.86
CA ALA A 262 21.68 -14.84 -12.53
C ALA A 262 21.95 -15.04 -14.01
N GLU A 263 21.25 -14.27 -14.84
CA GLU A 263 21.69 -14.07 -16.22
C GLU A 263 23.05 -13.35 -16.23
N SER A 264 23.87 -13.62 -17.25
CA SER A 264 25.16 -12.94 -17.39
C SER A 264 24.95 -11.43 -17.41
N ASP A 265 25.85 -10.68 -16.75
CA ASP A 265 25.97 -9.22 -16.91
C ASP A 265 25.19 -8.32 -15.93
N TYR A 266 24.61 -8.89 -14.87
CA TYR A 266 23.92 -8.08 -13.85
C TYR A 266 24.83 -7.07 -13.10
N LYS A 267 26.16 -7.26 -13.15
CA LYS A 267 27.14 -6.39 -12.48
C LYS A 267 27.55 -5.15 -13.28
N THR A 268 27.18 -5.07 -14.56
CA THR A 268 27.57 -3.97 -15.43
C THR A 268 26.48 -2.93 -15.55
N GLY A 269 26.86 -1.67 -15.60
CA GLY A 269 25.97 -0.54 -15.73
C GLY A 269 26.65 0.76 -15.33
N ALA A 270 26.20 1.88 -15.89
CA ALA A 270 26.70 3.22 -15.56
C ALA A 270 26.27 3.64 -14.14
N LYS A 271 25.09 3.20 -13.73
CA LYS A 271 24.59 3.39 -12.36
C LYS A 271 24.91 2.15 -11.51
N ARG A 272 25.20 2.36 -10.23
CA ARG A 272 25.54 1.25 -9.31
C ARG A 272 24.54 1.21 -8.16
N CYS A 273 24.04 0.02 -7.86
CA CYS A 273 23.13 -0.23 -6.76
C CYS A 273 23.66 -1.38 -5.90
N THR A 274 23.63 -1.22 -4.58
CA THR A 274 23.90 -2.29 -3.63
C THR A 274 22.62 -3.01 -3.30
N VAL A 275 22.59 -4.32 -3.55
CA VAL A 275 21.43 -5.16 -3.32
C VAL A 275 21.72 -6.17 -2.23
N LYS A 276 20.95 -6.16 -1.17
CA LYS A 276 21.04 -7.12 -0.08
C LYS A 276 19.78 -7.94 -0.03
N VAL A 277 19.93 -9.24 -0.14
CA VAL A 277 18.81 -10.19 -0.15
C VAL A 277 19.00 -11.22 0.94
N LYS A 278 18.01 -11.37 1.79
CA LYS A 278 17.97 -12.41 2.81
C LYS A 278 16.67 -13.20 2.67
N THR A 279 16.81 -14.52 2.66
CA THR A 279 15.68 -15.43 2.70
C THR A 279 16.02 -16.66 3.56
N VAL A 280 15.01 -17.39 3.99
CA VAL A 280 15.25 -18.68 4.66
C VAL A 280 15.21 -19.82 3.62
N SER A 281 14.23 -19.85 2.71
CA SER A 281 14.06 -20.95 1.75
C SER A 281 13.72 -20.53 0.33
N GLY A 282 13.63 -19.24 0.02
CA GLY A 282 13.32 -18.74 -1.32
C GLY A 282 14.54 -18.71 -2.24
N ASP A 283 14.32 -18.86 -3.51
CA ASP A 283 15.34 -18.70 -4.55
C ASP A 283 15.42 -17.23 -5.03
N LEU A 284 16.61 -16.79 -5.41
CA LEU A 284 16.83 -15.50 -6.05
C LEU A 284 17.11 -15.68 -7.54
N SER A 285 16.33 -15.03 -8.37
CA SER A 285 16.56 -14.91 -9.81
C SER A 285 16.86 -13.46 -10.18
N THR A 286 17.95 -13.26 -10.93
CA THR A 286 18.32 -11.92 -11.41
C THR A 286 18.40 -11.94 -12.94
N LYS A 287 17.61 -11.05 -13.57
CA LYS A 287 17.55 -10.94 -15.03
C LYS A 287 17.68 -9.47 -15.47
N ARG A 288 18.05 -9.26 -16.74
CA ARG A 288 18.09 -7.92 -17.33
C ARG A 288 17.01 -7.80 -18.41
N ASN A 289 16.23 -6.72 -18.32
CA ASN A 289 15.35 -6.34 -19.41
C ASN A 289 16.11 -5.39 -20.36
N SER A 290 16.54 -5.93 -21.48
CA SER A 290 17.29 -5.17 -22.51
C SER A 290 16.39 -4.40 -23.49
N LYS A 291 15.06 -4.46 -23.29
CA LYS A 291 14.08 -3.73 -24.10
C LYS A 291 13.56 -2.51 -23.33
N VAL A 292 14.25 -1.41 -23.44
CA VAL A 292 13.75 -0.05 -23.10
C VAL A 292 13.90 0.85 -24.30
#